data_261d3410c6492cdb0fa9a73539ee0923
#
_entry.id   261d3410c6492cdb0fa9a73539ee0923
#
_cell.length_a   1.000
_cell.length_b   1.000
_cell.length_c   1.000
_cell.angle_alpha   90.00
_cell.angle_beta   90.00
_cell.angle_gamma   90.00
#
_symmetry.space_group_name_H-M   'P 1'
#
loop_
_entity.id
_entity.type
_entity.pdbx_description
1 polymer ?
#
loop_
_entity_poly.entity_id
_entity_poly.type
_entity_poly.pdbx_seq_one_letter_code
_entity_poly.pdbx_strand_id
1 'polypeptide(L)'
;LPKKIKEFVKHGKVRIIHPIALTKKIEVYGTDGKLLYRRKSPIKGSKWNIFDALIYAPLLPLTRGVTIEIVMIDIIEKRIKDGKGSWRRKGISLHDRELFFWHENIIFKKPADYMQFIPFKKGKEFTSSLLSEQSGIDKWTARKALYVLTKLKVVKRNGKKGRSWIYERVK
;
A
#
# COMPACT_ATOMS: atom_id res chain seq x y z
N LEU A 1 9.42 12.58 4.70
CA LEU A 1 10.00 11.48 3.92
C LEU A 1 10.68 11.95 2.62
N PRO A 2 10.07 12.79 1.73
CA PRO A 2 10.71 13.21 0.48
C PRO A 2 12.03 13.97 0.66
N LYS A 3 12.16 14.83 1.67
CA LYS A 3 13.41 15.57 1.96
C LYS A 3 14.55 14.62 2.30
N LYS A 4 14.34 13.68 3.20
CA LYS A 4 15.32 12.67 3.62
C LYS A 4 15.78 11.79 2.44
N ILE A 5 14.85 11.38 1.59
CA ILE A 5 15.17 10.56 0.42
C ILE A 5 16.00 11.34 -0.60
N LYS A 6 15.67 12.63 -0.85
CA LYS A 6 16.46 13.50 -1.71
C LYS A 6 17.90 13.65 -1.23
N GLU A 7 18.10 13.67 0.08
CA GLU A 7 19.44 13.70 0.66
C GLU A 7 20.20 12.40 0.40
N PHE A 8 19.58 11.27 0.69
CA PHE A 8 20.22 9.96 0.46
C PHE A 8 20.59 9.71 -0.99
N VAL A 9 19.77 10.15 -1.95
CA VAL A 9 20.05 9.99 -3.38
C VAL A 9 21.31 10.74 -3.82
N LYS A 10 21.74 11.79 -3.13
CA LYS A 10 23.01 12.47 -3.41
C LYS A 10 24.22 11.57 -3.16
N HIS A 11 24.09 10.62 -2.23
CA HIS A 11 25.16 9.71 -1.83
C HIS A 11 25.10 8.35 -2.53
N GLY A 12 24.01 8.06 -3.26
CA GLY A 12 23.88 6.80 -3.97
C GLY A 12 22.45 6.41 -4.35
N LYS A 13 22.28 5.20 -4.86
CA LYS A 13 20.97 4.64 -5.17
C LYS A 13 20.21 4.30 -3.88
N VAL A 14 18.92 4.64 -3.85
CA VAL A 14 18.05 4.41 -2.69
C VAL A 14 17.02 3.35 -3.03
N ARG A 15 16.94 2.28 -2.26
CA ARG A 15 15.90 1.26 -2.32
C ARG A 15 14.98 1.43 -1.13
N ILE A 16 13.71 1.71 -1.40
CA ILE A 16 12.68 1.86 -0.38
C ILE A 16 11.89 0.57 -0.31
N ILE A 17 12.01 -0.14 0.80
CA ILE A 17 11.28 -1.37 1.05
C ILE A 17 9.99 -1.02 1.80
N HIS A 18 8.85 -1.45 1.25
CA HIS A 18 7.53 -1.24 1.83
C HIS A 18 6.85 -2.58 2.11
N PRO A 19 6.89 -3.07 3.34
CA PRO A 19 6.24 -4.33 3.70
C PRO A 19 4.72 -4.16 3.72
N ILE A 20 4.01 -5.11 3.11
CA ILE A 20 2.55 -5.21 3.12
C ILE A 20 2.16 -6.56 3.70
N ALA A 21 1.46 -6.55 4.82
CA ALA A 21 0.95 -7.77 5.44
C ALA A 21 -0.26 -8.31 4.67
N LEU A 22 -0.07 -9.40 3.93
CA LEU A 22 -1.16 -10.14 3.27
C LEU A 22 -2.13 -10.71 4.30
N THR A 23 -1.57 -11.39 5.30
CA THR A 23 -2.34 -11.88 6.44
C THR A 23 -1.67 -11.49 7.75
N LYS A 24 -2.48 -11.44 8.78
CA LYS A 24 -2.04 -11.10 10.13
C LYS A 24 -2.67 -12.06 11.13
N LYS A 25 -1.83 -12.74 11.91
CA LYS A 25 -2.23 -13.41 13.14
C LYS A 25 -2.08 -12.42 14.29
N ILE A 26 -3.04 -12.37 15.19
CA ILE A 26 -3.02 -11.53 16.39
C ILE A 26 -2.92 -12.45 17.58
N GLU A 27 -1.91 -12.26 18.40
CA GLU A 27 -1.69 -12.94 19.67
C GLU A 27 -1.83 -11.91 20.80
N VAL A 28 -2.64 -12.20 21.77
CA VAL A 28 -2.85 -11.32 22.92
C VAL A 28 -2.37 -12.00 24.18
N TYR A 29 -1.50 -11.32 24.89
CA TYR A 29 -0.88 -11.77 26.13
C TYR A 29 -1.38 -10.97 27.33
N GLY A 30 -1.38 -11.59 28.49
CA GLY A 30 -1.55 -10.90 29.77
C GLY A 30 -0.28 -10.13 30.15
N THR A 31 -0.36 -9.30 31.19
CA THR A 31 0.81 -8.62 31.76
C THR A 31 1.79 -9.59 32.42
N ASP A 32 1.36 -10.80 32.72
CA ASP A 32 2.15 -11.93 33.22
C ASP A 32 2.87 -12.71 32.11
N GLY A 33 2.72 -12.27 30.85
CA GLY A 33 3.34 -12.91 29.68
C GLY A 33 2.61 -14.16 29.18
N LYS A 34 1.50 -14.57 29.80
CA LYS A 34 0.71 -15.72 29.33
C LYS A 34 -0.11 -15.38 28.11
N LEU A 35 -0.13 -16.28 27.10
CA LEU A 35 -0.99 -16.16 25.95
C LEU A 35 -2.45 -16.33 26.38
N LEU A 36 -3.26 -15.27 26.18
CA LEU A 36 -4.68 -15.27 26.49
C LEU A 36 -5.50 -15.86 25.34
N TYR A 37 -5.23 -15.39 24.11
CA TYR A 37 -5.87 -15.91 22.90
C TYR A 37 -5.12 -15.57 21.63
N ARG A 38 -5.45 -16.30 20.56
CA ARG A 38 -4.92 -16.10 19.21
C ARG A 38 -6.08 -16.04 18.21
N ARG A 39 -5.99 -15.14 17.23
CA ARG A 39 -6.98 -15.04 16.14
C ARG A 39 -6.38 -14.52 14.85
N LYS A 40 -7.03 -14.80 13.73
CA LYS A 40 -6.70 -14.14 12.46
C LYS A 40 -7.31 -12.73 12.43
N SER A 41 -6.61 -11.78 11.79
CA SER A 41 -7.18 -10.48 11.46
C SER A 41 -8.12 -10.62 10.26
N PRO A 42 -9.29 -9.97 10.25
CA PRO A 42 -10.13 -9.92 9.06
C PRO A 42 -9.53 -9.05 7.94
N ILE A 43 -8.62 -8.15 8.29
CA ILE A 43 -7.97 -7.24 7.34
C ILE A 43 -6.88 -8.00 6.59
N LYS A 44 -7.00 -8.04 5.26
CA LYS A 44 -6.00 -8.59 4.34
C LYS A 44 -5.37 -7.45 3.56
N GLY A 45 -4.05 -7.48 3.41
CA GLY A 45 -3.33 -6.56 2.55
C GLY A 45 -3.33 -7.00 1.09
N SER A 46 -3.01 -6.07 0.21
CA SER A 46 -2.79 -6.34 -1.20
C SER A 46 -1.74 -5.36 -1.73
N LYS A 47 -1.17 -5.63 -2.91
CA LYS A 47 -0.22 -4.70 -3.55
C LYS A 47 -0.76 -3.27 -3.73
N TRP A 48 -2.08 -3.10 -3.74
CA TRP A 48 -2.74 -1.79 -3.83
C TRP A 48 -2.51 -0.91 -2.60
N ASN A 49 -2.15 -1.48 -1.45
CA ASN A 49 -1.87 -0.71 -0.24
C ASN A 49 -0.63 0.18 -0.35
N ILE A 50 0.22 -0.01 -1.37
CA ILE A 50 1.32 0.92 -1.65
C ILE A 50 0.81 2.35 -1.90
N PHE A 51 -0.39 2.50 -2.44
CA PHE A 51 -0.97 3.82 -2.72
C PHE A 51 -1.39 4.56 -1.45
N ASP A 52 -1.55 3.87 -0.31
CA ASP A 52 -1.76 4.50 1.00
C ASP A 52 -0.54 5.30 1.45
N ALA A 53 0.65 4.87 1.05
CA ALA A 53 1.90 5.59 1.31
C ALA A 53 2.21 6.60 0.19
N LEU A 54 2.06 6.20 -1.08
CA LEU A 54 2.42 7.03 -2.23
C LEU A 54 1.53 8.26 -2.40
N ILE A 55 0.31 8.28 -1.86
CA ILE A 55 -0.56 9.48 -1.93
C ILE A 55 0.08 10.69 -1.25
N TYR A 56 0.94 10.49 -0.24
CA TYR A 56 1.68 11.55 0.46
C TYR A 56 2.99 11.95 -0.24
N ALA A 57 3.46 11.14 -1.19
CA ALA A 57 4.67 11.39 -1.97
C ALA A 57 4.52 10.90 -3.42
N PRO A 58 3.54 11.42 -4.19
CA PRO A 58 3.14 10.83 -5.47
C PRO A 58 4.20 10.94 -6.58
N LEU A 59 5.15 11.85 -6.43
CA LEU A 59 6.27 12.04 -7.37
C LEU A 59 7.52 11.27 -6.96
N LEU A 60 7.52 10.61 -5.81
CA LEU A 60 8.66 9.84 -5.30
C LEU A 60 9.16 8.78 -6.31
N PRO A 61 8.27 8.03 -7.00
CA PRO A 61 8.70 7.06 -8.02
C PRO A 61 9.38 7.68 -9.26
N LEU A 62 9.31 9.00 -9.45
CA LEU A 62 9.99 9.72 -10.53
C LEU A 62 11.39 10.18 -10.13
N THR A 63 11.77 10.05 -8.87
CA THR A 63 13.08 10.50 -8.39
C THR A 63 14.16 9.57 -8.94
N ARG A 64 15.10 10.12 -9.71
CA ARG A 64 16.23 9.36 -10.25
C ARG A 64 17.03 8.73 -9.11
N GLY A 65 17.40 7.46 -9.26
CA GLY A 65 18.14 6.73 -8.23
C GLY A 65 17.26 6.10 -7.15
N VAL A 66 15.93 6.30 -7.17
CA VAL A 66 14.99 5.65 -6.24
C VAL A 66 14.40 4.41 -6.88
N THR A 67 14.40 3.32 -6.13
CA THR A 67 13.65 2.09 -6.42
C THR A 67 12.67 1.86 -5.27
N ILE A 68 11.43 1.54 -5.58
CA ILE A 68 10.42 1.16 -4.59
C ILE A 68 10.16 -0.33 -4.70
N GLU A 69 10.14 -1.02 -3.59
CA GLU A 69 9.89 -2.44 -3.51
C GLU A 69 8.79 -2.72 -2.49
N ILE A 70 7.76 -3.40 -2.93
CA ILE A 70 6.76 -3.99 -2.05
C ILE A 70 7.26 -5.39 -1.66
N VAL A 71 7.19 -5.68 -0.38
CA VAL A 71 7.45 -7.02 0.16
C VAL A 71 6.14 -7.54 0.72
N MET A 72 5.59 -8.58 0.09
CA MET A 72 4.35 -9.21 0.53
C MET A 72 4.67 -10.24 1.60
N ILE A 73 4.16 -10.04 2.81
CA ILE A 73 4.49 -10.85 3.99
C ILE A 73 3.25 -11.25 4.79
N ASP A 74 3.39 -12.32 5.58
CA ASP A 74 2.50 -12.59 6.70
C ASP A 74 3.18 -12.21 8.00
N ILE A 75 2.42 -11.68 8.95
CA ILE A 75 2.95 -11.24 10.24
C ILE A 75 2.18 -11.81 11.41
N ILE A 76 2.87 -11.94 12.55
CA ILE A 76 2.26 -12.12 13.85
C ILE A 76 2.34 -10.78 14.58
N GLU A 77 1.18 -10.27 15.00
CA GLU A 77 1.08 -9.05 15.80
C GLU A 77 0.87 -9.43 17.26
N LYS A 78 1.88 -9.25 18.09
CA LYS A 78 1.84 -9.48 19.53
C LYS A 78 1.28 -8.26 20.23
N ARG A 79 0.32 -8.46 21.10
CA ARG A 79 -0.36 -7.43 21.86
C ARG A 79 -0.39 -7.79 23.35
N ILE A 80 -0.45 -6.78 24.20
CA ILE A 80 -0.54 -6.96 25.66
C ILE A 80 -1.83 -6.31 26.17
N LYS A 81 -2.56 -7.02 27.02
CA LYS A 81 -3.73 -6.52 27.72
C LYS A 81 -3.29 -5.77 28.99
N ASP A 82 -2.75 -4.56 28.80
CA ASP A 82 -2.12 -3.75 29.84
C ASP A 82 -2.95 -2.50 30.24
N GLY A 83 -4.15 -2.33 29.66
CA GLY A 83 -4.98 -1.15 29.87
C GLY A 83 -4.53 0.11 29.10
N LYS A 84 -3.35 0.11 28.47
CA LYS A 84 -2.76 1.29 27.81
C LYS A 84 -3.16 1.43 26.34
N GLY A 85 -3.77 0.42 25.74
CA GLY A 85 -4.23 0.44 24.36
C GLY A 85 -5.39 1.41 24.15
N SER A 86 -5.64 1.77 22.87
CA SER A 86 -6.78 2.63 22.53
C SER A 86 -8.11 2.02 22.98
N TRP A 87 -9.12 2.87 23.21
CA TRP A 87 -10.48 2.43 23.58
C TRP A 87 -11.07 1.43 22.56
N ARG A 88 -10.80 1.60 21.25
CA ARG A 88 -11.22 0.66 20.20
C ARG A 88 -10.61 -0.72 20.35
N ARG A 89 -9.48 -0.83 21.01
CA ARG A 89 -8.78 -2.08 21.32
C ARG A 89 -9.02 -2.55 22.76
N LYS A 90 -9.97 -1.95 23.46
CA LYS A 90 -10.33 -2.29 24.85
C LYS A 90 -9.11 -2.35 25.78
N GLY A 91 -8.22 -1.35 25.68
CA GLY A 91 -7.01 -1.28 26.51
C GLY A 91 -5.89 -2.25 26.11
N ILE A 92 -6.00 -2.91 24.95
CA ILE A 92 -4.95 -3.81 24.45
C ILE A 92 -3.94 -3.00 23.62
N SER A 93 -2.69 -2.94 24.07
CA SER A 93 -1.60 -2.25 23.37
C SER A 93 -0.90 -3.14 22.35
N LEU A 94 -0.29 -2.54 21.33
CA LEU A 94 0.61 -3.23 20.43
C LEU A 94 1.98 -3.34 21.11
N HIS A 95 2.52 -4.55 21.17
CA HIS A 95 3.84 -4.81 21.71
C HIS A 95 4.87 -4.98 20.60
N ASP A 96 4.62 -5.92 19.68
CA ASP A 96 5.59 -6.24 18.62
C ASP A 96 4.91 -6.77 17.36
N ARG A 97 5.67 -6.82 16.27
CA ARG A 97 5.31 -7.46 15.00
C ARG A 97 6.45 -8.32 14.52
N GLU A 98 6.17 -9.60 14.36
CA GLU A 98 7.12 -10.58 13.85
C GLU A 98 6.80 -10.95 12.41
N LEU A 99 7.82 -11.09 11.59
CA LEU A 99 7.71 -11.70 10.28
C LEU A 99 7.39 -13.19 10.47
N PHE A 100 6.28 -13.63 9.88
CA PHE A 100 5.89 -15.05 9.92
C PHE A 100 6.24 -15.76 8.62
N PHE A 101 5.97 -15.13 7.48
CA PHE A 101 6.26 -15.69 6.17
C PHE A 101 6.51 -14.60 5.12
N TRP A 102 7.42 -14.89 4.22
CA TRP A 102 7.76 -14.02 3.09
C TRP A 102 7.23 -14.65 1.80
N HIS A 103 6.36 -13.95 1.07
CA HIS A 103 5.75 -14.45 -0.16
C HIS A 103 6.53 -14.03 -1.41
N GLU A 104 6.48 -12.76 -1.74
CA GLU A 104 7.06 -12.21 -2.96
C GLU A 104 7.49 -10.76 -2.82
N ASN A 105 8.33 -10.34 -3.75
CA ASN A 105 8.72 -8.93 -3.91
C ASN A 105 8.22 -8.39 -5.23
N ILE A 106 7.72 -7.17 -5.23
CA ILE A 106 7.32 -6.44 -6.43
C ILE A 106 8.18 -5.17 -6.51
N ILE A 107 9.00 -5.07 -7.55
CA ILE A 107 9.97 -3.99 -7.69
C ILE A 107 9.50 -3.00 -8.74
N PHE A 108 9.56 -1.70 -8.39
CA PHE A 108 9.20 -0.56 -9.24
C PHE A 108 10.43 0.32 -9.43
N LYS A 109 11.03 0.29 -10.61
CA LYS A 109 12.21 1.08 -11.00
C LYS A 109 11.84 2.31 -11.83
N LYS A 110 10.72 2.24 -12.54
CA LYS A 110 10.26 3.27 -13.49
C LYS A 110 8.73 3.36 -13.50
N PRO A 111 8.16 4.47 -13.95
CA PRO A 111 6.70 4.64 -14.02
C PRO A 111 5.96 3.54 -14.78
N ALA A 112 6.60 2.97 -15.81
CA ALA A 112 5.99 1.88 -16.59
C ALA A 112 5.70 0.63 -15.75
N ASP A 113 6.45 0.38 -14.68
CA ASP A 113 6.25 -0.79 -13.82
C ASP A 113 4.91 -0.71 -13.05
N TYR A 114 4.37 0.51 -12.90
CA TYR A 114 3.05 0.74 -12.29
C TYR A 114 1.87 0.43 -13.22
N MET A 115 2.12 0.13 -14.51
CA MET A 115 1.05 -0.25 -15.43
C MET A 115 0.33 -1.54 -15.02
N GLN A 116 0.98 -2.41 -14.25
CA GLN A 116 0.38 -3.62 -13.70
C GLN A 116 -0.85 -3.38 -12.82
N PHE A 117 -1.08 -2.13 -12.39
CA PHE A 117 -2.28 -1.72 -11.67
C PHE A 117 -3.44 -1.31 -12.58
N ILE A 118 -3.24 -1.26 -13.90
CA ILE A 118 -4.28 -0.85 -14.86
C ILE A 118 -4.64 -2.04 -15.75
N PRO A 119 -5.78 -2.73 -15.49
CA PRO A 119 -6.19 -3.91 -16.24
C PRO A 119 -6.80 -3.59 -17.61
N PHE A 120 -6.75 -2.32 -18.03
CA PHE A 120 -7.33 -1.85 -19.29
C PHE A 120 -6.28 -1.71 -20.38
N LYS A 121 -6.67 -2.03 -21.62
CA LYS A 121 -5.84 -1.79 -22.81
C LYS A 121 -5.73 -0.29 -23.08
N LYS A 122 -4.67 0.11 -23.78
CA LYS A 122 -4.50 1.48 -24.30
C LYS A 122 -5.71 1.86 -25.18
N GLY A 123 -6.15 3.12 -25.09
CA GLY A 123 -7.33 3.62 -25.81
C GLY A 123 -8.67 3.33 -25.14
N LYS A 124 -8.71 2.43 -24.15
CA LYS A 124 -9.94 2.17 -23.40
C LYS A 124 -10.11 3.18 -22.27
N GLU A 125 -11.20 3.91 -22.31
CA GLU A 125 -11.62 4.81 -21.24
C GLU A 125 -12.23 4.05 -20.06
N PHE A 126 -11.97 4.52 -18.85
CA PHE A 126 -12.50 3.93 -17.63
C PHE A 126 -12.63 4.95 -16.50
N THR A 127 -13.41 4.61 -15.49
CA THR A 127 -13.62 5.43 -14.29
C THR A 127 -13.01 4.75 -13.06
N SER A 128 -12.94 5.46 -11.94
CA SER A 128 -12.52 4.86 -10.66
C SER A 128 -13.44 3.73 -10.21
N SER A 129 -14.74 3.79 -10.54
CA SER A 129 -15.69 2.71 -10.23
C SER A 129 -15.39 1.45 -11.04
N LEU A 130 -15.11 1.61 -12.34
CA LEU A 130 -14.77 0.48 -13.20
C LEU A 130 -13.41 -0.15 -12.80
N LEU A 131 -12.42 0.68 -12.40
CA LEU A 131 -11.16 0.16 -11.88
C LEU A 131 -11.38 -0.62 -10.58
N SER A 132 -12.20 -0.09 -9.67
CA SER A 132 -12.57 -0.75 -8.41
C SER A 132 -13.16 -2.14 -8.66
N GLU A 133 -14.13 -2.24 -9.55
CA GLU A 133 -14.81 -3.47 -9.93
C GLU A 133 -13.86 -4.49 -10.56
N GLN A 134 -13.13 -4.08 -11.60
CA GLN A 134 -12.22 -4.98 -12.34
C GLN A 134 -11.02 -5.47 -11.52
N SER A 135 -10.62 -4.71 -10.51
CA SER A 135 -9.46 -5.03 -9.66
C SER A 135 -9.85 -5.62 -8.30
N GLY A 136 -11.14 -5.73 -7.98
CA GLY A 136 -11.61 -6.24 -6.69
C GLY A 136 -11.18 -5.39 -5.49
N ILE A 137 -11.03 -4.08 -5.67
CA ILE A 137 -10.62 -3.14 -4.63
C ILE A 137 -11.74 -2.15 -4.32
N ASP A 138 -11.71 -1.52 -3.15
CA ASP A 138 -12.66 -0.48 -2.82
C ASP A 138 -12.44 0.81 -3.65
N LYS A 139 -13.50 1.63 -3.80
CA LYS A 139 -13.45 2.86 -4.60
C LYS A 139 -12.47 3.89 -4.06
N TRP A 140 -12.21 3.89 -2.76
CA TRP A 140 -11.26 4.83 -2.15
C TRP A 140 -9.83 4.48 -2.55
N THR A 141 -9.47 3.20 -2.48
CA THR A 141 -8.19 2.68 -2.95
C THR A 141 -8.00 2.94 -4.45
N ALA A 142 -9.03 2.71 -5.28
CA ALA A 142 -8.98 3.03 -6.71
C ALA A 142 -8.72 4.52 -6.96
N ARG A 143 -9.34 5.43 -6.21
CA ARG A 143 -9.13 6.88 -6.33
C ARG A 143 -7.71 7.29 -5.93
N LYS A 144 -7.17 6.75 -4.83
CA LYS A 144 -5.78 6.98 -4.42
C LYS A 144 -4.79 6.51 -5.49
N ALA A 145 -5.00 5.31 -6.02
CA ALA A 145 -4.19 4.75 -7.10
C ALA A 145 -4.22 5.66 -8.33
N LEU A 146 -5.40 6.03 -8.82
CA LEU A 146 -5.55 6.91 -10.00
C LEU A 146 -4.94 8.30 -9.80
N TYR A 147 -5.01 8.86 -8.58
CA TYR A 147 -4.31 10.10 -8.28
C TYR A 147 -2.80 9.96 -8.47
N VAL A 148 -2.19 8.93 -7.88
CA VAL A 148 -0.75 8.68 -8.00
C VAL A 148 -0.37 8.34 -9.43
N LEU A 149 -1.09 7.43 -10.09
CA LEU A 149 -0.81 6.99 -11.47
C LEU A 149 -0.94 8.13 -12.50
N THR A 150 -1.83 9.11 -12.24
CA THR A 150 -1.90 10.34 -13.05
C THR A 150 -0.64 11.20 -12.87
N LYS A 151 -0.15 11.36 -11.63
CA LYS A 151 1.12 12.07 -11.37
C LYS A 151 2.33 11.38 -12.00
N LEU A 152 2.31 10.05 -12.07
CA LEU A 152 3.34 9.23 -12.74
C LEU A 152 3.19 9.20 -14.27
N LYS A 153 2.18 9.83 -14.85
CA LYS A 153 1.84 9.79 -16.29
C LYS A 153 1.62 8.36 -16.82
N VAL A 154 1.17 7.46 -15.97
CA VAL A 154 0.75 6.09 -16.34
C VAL A 154 -0.66 6.13 -16.92
N VAL A 155 -1.51 6.98 -16.37
CA VAL A 155 -2.84 7.31 -16.88
C VAL A 155 -2.98 8.81 -17.08
N LYS A 156 -3.84 9.20 -18.02
CA LYS A 156 -4.25 10.60 -18.23
C LYS A 156 -5.76 10.73 -17.94
N ARG A 157 -6.18 11.95 -17.67
CA ARG A 157 -7.60 12.33 -17.58
C ARG A 157 -8.05 12.86 -18.93
N ASN A 158 -9.13 12.29 -19.48
CA ASN A 158 -9.69 12.71 -20.76
C ASN A 158 -10.94 13.59 -20.61
N GLY A 159 -11.47 13.76 -19.39
CA GLY A 159 -12.69 14.53 -19.15
C GLY A 159 -13.47 14.00 -17.97
N LYS A 160 -14.77 14.32 -17.93
CA LYS A 160 -15.72 13.87 -16.91
C LYS A 160 -16.98 13.30 -17.56
N LYS A 161 -17.55 12.28 -16.90
CA LYS A 161 -18.91 11.80 -17.17
C LYS A 161 -19.72 11.97 -15.88
N GLY A 162 -20.58 12.99 -15.86
CA GLY A 162 -21.23 13.42 -14.65
C GLY A 162 -20.20 13.86 -13.58
N ARG A 163 -20.26 13.27 -12.39
CA ARG A 163 -19.34 13.58 -11.27
C ARG A 163 -18.04 12.77 -11.33
N SER A 164 -17.88 11.84 -12.28
CA SER A 164 -16.73 10.93 -12.35
C SER A 164 -15.71 11.40 -13.37
N TRP A 165 -14.42 11.38 -13.01
CA TRP A 165 -13.34 11.54 -13.97
C TRP A 165 -13.23 10.30 -14.88
N ILE A 166 -12.95 10.55 -16.16
CA ILE A 166 -12.62 9.54 -17.16
C ILE A 166 -11.09 9.50 -17.27
N TYR A 167 -10.56 8.30 -17.26
CA TYR A 167 -9.14 8.03 -17.36
C TYR A 167 -8.86 7.14 -18.57
N GLU A 168 -7.65 7.26 -19.09
CA GLU A 168 -7.12 6.39 -20.13
C GLU A 168 -5.67 6.03 -19.81
N ARG A 169 -5.25 4.83 -20.16
CA ARG A 169 -3.85 4.38 -20.05
C ARG A 169 -3.00 5.07 -21.12
N VAL A 170 -1.84 5.65 -20.72
CA VAL A 170 -0.97 6.42 -21.62
C VAL A 170 -0.12 5.50 -22.51
N LYS A 171 0.36 4.37 -22.00
CA LYS A 171 1.25 3.41 -22.70
C LYS A 171 0.65 2.02 -22.76
#